data_3964be75dd1556eac0f25b74db0b8654
#
_entry.id   3964be75dd1556eac0f25b74db0b8654
#
_cell.length_a   1.000
_cell.length_b   1.000
_cell.length_c   1.000
_cell.angle_alpha   90.00
_cell.angle_beta   90.00
_cell.angle_gamma   90.00
#
_symmetry.space_group_name_H-M   'P 1'
#
loop_
_entity.id
_entity.type
_entity.pdbx_description
1 polymer ?
#
loop_
_entity_poly.entity_id
_entity_poly.type
_entity_poly.pdbx_seq_one_letter_code
_entity_poly.pdbx_strand_id
1 'polypeptide(L)'
;RVDNPHTKPLPFWQRLIAEIHAESPEVLFLAEAFTRPAMMRTLGMIGFHQSYTYFAWRNTKDELIEYMMELSKDTAHLLRPAFWPTTHDILTPFMTNGKVPAFKLRAVLAATLSPTWGIYSGYELAESTPRPGYEEQIDNEKYQFKNRGWDDYLPGGPKEGQSIDWYLRRINEIRRA
;
A
#
# COMPACT_ATOMS: atom_id res chain seq x y z
N ARG A 1 1.22 0.53 -12.16
CA ARG A 1 0.96 1.62 -11.22
C ARG A 1 1.18 2.96 -11.89
N VAL A 2 0.27 3.90 -11.66
CA VAL A 2 0.33 5.28 -12.16
C VAL A 2 0.50 6.23 -10.96
N ASP A 3 1.58 6.99 -11.00
CA ASP A 3 1.91 8.02 -10.02
C ASP A 3 1.05 9.26 -10.23
N ASN A 4 0.37 9.71 -9.18
CA ASN A 4 -0.43 10.94 -9.18
C ASN A 4 -1.35 11.14 -10.40
N PRO A 5 -2.18 10.14 -10.82
CA PRO A 5 -3.02 10.27 -12.00
C PRO A 5 -4.01 11.45 -11.92
N HIS A 6 -4.38 11.87 -10.72
CA HIS A 6 -5.29 13.00 -10.50
C HIS A 6 -4.72 14.37 -10.92
N THR A 7 -3.43 14.44 -11.22
CA THR A 7 -2.77 15.66 -11.72
C THR A 7 -2.89 15.82 -13.23
N LYS A 8 -3.45 14.84 -13.94
CA LYS A 8 -3.68 14.87 -15.38
C LYS A 8 -5.18 14.89 -15.68
N PRO A 9 -5.59 15.39 -16.86
CA PRO A 9 -7.00 15.43 -17.22
C PRO A 9 -7.65 14.04 -17.22
N LEU A 10 -8.83 13.93 -16.60
CA LEU A 10 -9.57 12.65 -16.53
C LEU A 10 -9.87 12.06 -17.93
N PRO A 11 -10.28 12.84 -18.96
CA PRO A 11 -10.50 12.30 -20.28
C PRO A 11 -9.26 11.67 -20.93
N PHE A 12 -8.07 12.13 -20.58
CA PHE A 12 -6.83 11.50 -21.03
C PHE A 12 -6.72 10.06 -20.51
N TRP A 13 -6.95 9.83 -19.21
CA TRP A 13 -6.91 8.51 -18.64
C TRP A 13 -8.01 7.60 -19.16
N GLN A 14 -9.22 8.12 -19.27
CA GLN A 14 -10.35 7.36 -19.77
C GLN A 14 -10.07 6.82 -21.17
N ARG A 15 -9.55 7.67 -22.06
CA ARG A 15 -9.19 7.28 -23.42
C ARG A 15 -8.03 6.28 -23.43
N LEU A 16 -6.94 6.58 -22.72
CA LEU A 16 -5.75 5.74 -22.68
C LEU A 16 -6.06 4.33 -22.16
N ILE A 17 -6.81 4.24 -21.06
CA ILE A 17 -7.19 2.95 -20.49
C ILE A 17 -8.07 2.17 -21.47
N ALA A 18 -9.05 2.83 -22.10
CA ALA A 18 -9.92 2.19 -23.08
C ALA A 18 -9.16 1.68 -24.31
N GLU A 19 -8.21 2.45 -24.83
CA GLU A 19 -7.36 2.04 -25.96
C GLU A 19 -6.47 0.84 -25.60
N ILE A 20 -5.85 0.86 -24.44
CA ILE A 20 -5.01 -0.27 -23.96
C ILE A 20 -5.86 -1.52 -23.75
N HIS A 21 -7.04 -1.41 -23.14
CA HIS A 21 -7.89 -2.57 -22.91
C HIS A 21 -8.50 -3.16 -24.18
N ALA A 22 -8.62 -2.37 -25.24
CA ALA A 22 -9.05 -2.90 -26.54
C ALA A 22 -8.04 -3.88 -27.15
N GLU A 23 -6.75 -3.71 -26.84
CA GLU A 23 -5.65 -4.55 -27.34
C GLU A 23 -5.16 -5.57 -26.30
N SER A 24 -5.18 -5.19 -25.01
CA SER A 24 -4.62 -5.95 -23.89
C SER A 24 -5.53 -5.85 -22.66
N PRO A 25 -6.66 -6.57 -22.65
CA PRO A 25 -7.68 -6.46 -21.61
C PRO A 25 -7.21 -6.94 -20.22
N GLU A 26 -6.11 -7.69 -20.15
CA GLU A 26 -5.51 -8.18 -18.91
C GLU A 26 -4.68 -7.12 -18.16
N VAL A 27 -4.38 -5.99 -18.77
CA VAL A 27 -3.58 -4.92 -18.16
C VAL A 27 -4.35 -4.25 -17.04
N LEU A 28 -3.77 -4.24 -15.84
CA LEU A 28 -4.35 -3.62 -14.67
C LEU A 28 -3.77 -2.22 -14.43
N PHE A 29 -4.65 -1.25 -14.22
CA PHE A 29 -4.30 0.12 -13.85
C PHE A 29 -4.51 0.35 -12.37
N LEU A 30 -3.44 0.69 -11.64
CA LEU A 30 -3.48 1.01 -10.23
C LEU A 30 -3.14 2.49 -10.05
N ALA A 31 -4.06 3.22 -9.41
CA ALA A 31 -3.87 4.64 -9.12
C ALA A 31 -3.13 4.81 -7.79
N GLU A 32 -2.02 5.49 -7.81
CA GLU A 32 -1.47 6.07 -6.59
C GLU A 32 -1.92 7.53 -6.52
N ALA A 33 -3.06 7.75 -5.87
CA ALA A 33 -3.73 9.04 -5.87
C ALA A 33 -4.20 9.40 -4.46
N PHE A 34 -3.35 10.07 -3.71
CA PHE A 34 -3.73 10.63 -2.41
C PHE A 34 -4.39 12.00 -2.64
N THR A 35 -5.69 11.98 -2.85
CA THR A 35 -6.49 13.13 -3.23
C THR A 35 -7.87 13.12 -2.55
N ARG A 36 -8.72 14.08 -2.90
CA ARG A 36 -10.08 14.15 -2.33
C ARG A 36 -10.90 12.91 -2.68
N PRO A 37 -11.79 12.44 -1.79
CA PRO A 37 -12.58 11.23 -2.02
C PRO A 37 -13.34 11.22 -3.35
N ALA A 38 -13.92 12.36 -3.74
CA ALA A 38 -14.61 12.47 -5.03
C ALA A 38 -13.71 12.16 -6.23
N MET A 39 -12.47 12.65 -6.21
CA MET A 39 -11.49 12.39 -7.27
C MET A 39 -11.05 10.93 -7.28
N MET A 40 -10.83 10.32 -6.12
CA MET A 40 -10.48 8.90 -6.03
C MET A 40 -11.59 8.02 -6.62
N ARG A 41 -12.85 8.31 -6.31
CA ARG A 41 -14.02 7.62 -6.89
C ARG A 41 -14.08 7.80 -8.41
N THR A 42 -13.85 9.02 -8.89
CA THR A 42 -13.84 9.30 -10.33
C THR A 42 -12.76 8.51 -11.06
N LEU A 43 -11.57 8.37 -10.49
CA LEU A 43 -10.52 7.53 -11.08
C LEU A 43 -10.98 6.07 -11.22
N GLY A 44 -11.67 5.52 -10.23
CA GLY A 44 -12.29 4.18 -10.34
C GLY A 44 -13.32 4.11 -11.46
N MET A 45 -14.19 5.12 -11.59
CA MET A 45 -15.23 5.17 -12.63
C MET A 45 -14.67 5.24 -14.06
N ILE A 46 -13.52 5.85 -14.26
CA ILE A 46 -12.91 6.00 -15.59
C ILE A 46 -11.97 4.85 -16.00
N GLY A 47 -11.86 3.80 -15.16
CA GLY A 47 -11.19 2.56 -15.54
C GLY A 47 -9.97 2.17 -14.70
N PHE A 48 -9.60 2.92 -13.67
CA PHE A 48 -8.58 2.42 -12.74
C PHE A 48 -9.15 1.25 -11.92
N HIS A 49 -8.48 0.13 -11.93
CA HIS A 49 -8.93 -1.11 -11.30
C HIS A 49 -8.82 -1.06 -9.78
N GLN A 50 -7.82 -0.37 -9.27
CA GLN A 50 -7.53 -0.24 -7.84
C GLN A 50 -6.93 1.12 -7.55
N SER A 51 -7.09 1.58 -6.31
CA SER A 51 -6.44 2.79 -5.82
C SER A 51 -5.72 2.54 -4.50
N TYR A 52 -4.57 3.16 -4.33
CA TYR A 52 -3.98 3.35 -3.02
C TYR A 52 -4.94 4.18 -2.17
N THR A 53 -4.83 4.05 -0.86
CA THR A 53 -5.82 4.58 0.07
C THR A 53 -5.14 5.27 1.25
N TYR A 54 -5.92 6.00 2.03
CA TYR A 54 -5.45 6.62 3.28
C TYR A 54 -5.32 5.64 4.46
N PHE A 55 -5.32 4.33 4.21
CA PHE A 55 -5.18 3.31 5.24
C PHE A 55 -3.98 3.55 6.17
N ALA A 56 -2.81 3.94 5.65
CA ALA A 56 -1.61 4.16 6.45
C ALA A 56 -1.81 5.18 7.60
N TRP A 57 -2.73 6.12 7.44
CA TRP A 57 -3.03 7.18 8.42
C TRP A 57 -4.27 6.90 9.28
N ARG A 58 -5.02 5.82 9.05
CA ARG A 58 -6.15 5.40 9.88
C ARG A 58 -5.64 4.46 10.96
N ASN A 59 -5.33 4.99 12.15
CA ASN A 59 -4.57 4.27 13.18
C ASN A 59 -5.38 3.98 14.45
N THR A 60 -6.48 4.69 14.69
CA THR A 60 -7.40 4.41 15.79
C THR A 60 -8.50 3.44 15.37
N LYS A 61 -9.16 2.82 16.36
CA LYS A 61 -10.29 1.93 16.11
C LYS A 61 -11.43 2.66 15.38
N ASP A 62 -11.77 3.87 15.83
CA ASP A 62 -12.89 4.60 15.27
C ASP A 62 -12.62 5.07 13.84
N GLU A 63 -11.42 5.56 13.55
CA GLU A 63 -11.00 5.90 12.20
C GLU A 63 -11.03 4.69 11.26
N LEU A 64 -10.63 3.51 11.74
CA LEU A 64 -10.67 2.29 10.94
C LEU A 64 -12.12 1.84 10.68
N ILE A 65 -13.00 1.91 11.69
CA ILE A 65 -14.40 1.55 11.53
C ILE A 65 -15.07 2.48 10.51
N GLU A 66 -14.92 3.78 10.67
CA GLU A 66 -15.47 4.79 9.75
C GLU A 66 -14.98 4.54 8.32
N TYR A 67 -13.68 4.35 8.16
CA TYR A 67 -13.07 4.14 6.85
C TYR A 67 -13.51 2.82 6.21
N MET A 68 -13.64 1.74 6.98
CA MET A 68 -14.14 0.47 6.49
C MET A 68 -15.62 0.56 6.08
N MET A 69 -16.43 1.30 6.80
CA MET A 69 -17.82 1.54 6.43
C MET A 69 -17.92 2.33 5.12
N GLU A 70 -17.14 3.39 4.96
CA GLU A 70 -17.05 4.14 3.70
C GLU A 70 -16.69 3.21 2.54
N LEU A 71 -15.59 2.46 2.66
CA LEU A 71 -15.05 1.64 1.57
C LEU A 71 -15.94 0.43 1.23
N SER A 72 -16.60 -0.16 2.22
CA SER A 72 -17.39 -1.39 2.00
C SER A 72 -18.85 -1.12 1.63
N LYS A 73 -19.40 0.05 1.95
CA LYS A 73 -20.79 0.41 1.69
C LYS A 73 -20.91 1.53 0.66
N ASP A 74 -20.35 2.71 0.99
CA ASP A 74 -20.64 3.91 0.23
C ASP A 74 -19.91 3.96 -1.09
N THR A 75 -18.71 3.39 -1.16
CA THR A 75 -17.84 3.48 -2.34
C THR A 75 -17.49 2.13 -2.96
N ALA A 76 -18.00 1.03 -2.43
CA ALA A 76 -17.64 -0.32 -2.88
C ALA A 76 -17.86 -0.57 -4.38
N HIS A 77 -18.86 0.10 -4.96
CA HIS A 77 -19.20 -0.01 -6.38
C HIS A 77 -18.39 0.91 -7.30
N LEU A 78 -17.60 1.84 -6.72
CA LEU A 78 -16.81 2.85 -7.44
C LEU A 78 -15.31 2.68 -7.29
N LEU A 79 -14.87 2.12 -6.16
CA LEU A 79 -13.46 2.08 -5.79
C LEU A 79 -13.10 0.71 -5.22
N ARG A 80 -12.04 0.10 -5.77
CA ARG A 80 -11.39 -1.06 -5.13
C ARG A 80 -10.16 -0.58 -4.36
N PRO A 81 -10.19 -0.66 -3.04
CA PRO A 81 -9.06 -0.23 -2.24
C PRO A 81 -7.89 -1.21 -2.34
N ALA A 82 -6.68 -0.67 -2.36
CA ALA A 82 -5.45 -1.40 -2.11
C ALA A 82 -4.81 -0.84 -0.83
N PHE A 83 -4.66 -1.67 0.20
CA PHE A 83 -4.09 -1.25 1.47
C PHE A 83 -2.58 -1.45 1.50
N TRP A 84 -1.89 -0.36 1.77
CA TRP A 84 -0.45 -0.31 1.93
C TRP A 84 -0.11 0.26 3.31
N PRO A 85 0.40 -0.55 4.24
CA PRO A 85 0.84 -0.03 5.56
C PRO A 85 2.00 0.96 5.45
N THR A 86 2.88 0.71 4.49
CA THR A 86 3.98 1.61 4.08
C THR A 86 4.14 1.56 2.57
N THR A 87 4.72 2.61 2.00
CA THR A 87 5.14 2.65 0.60
C THR A 87 6.59 3.10 0.52
N HIS A 88 7.15 3.23 -0.69
CA HIS A 88 8.48 3.82 -0.86
C HIS A 88 8.53 5.29 -0.39
N ASP A 89 7.40 6.01 -0.42
CA ASP A 89 7.27 7.40 0.02
C ASP A 89 6.74 7.52 1.46
N ILE A 90 5.94 6.56 1.94
CA ILE A 90 5.17 6.71 3.18
C ILE A 90 5.70 5.82 4.29
N LEU A 91 6.05 6.44 5.41
CA LEU A 91 6.37 5.77 6.67
C LEU A 91 5.85 6.63 7.83
N THR A 92 4.65 6.30 8.32
CA THR A 92 3.96 7.10 9.32
C THR A 92 4.57 6.98 10.73
N PRO A 93 4.33 7.96 11.63
CA PRO A 93 4.77 7.88 13.03
C PRO A 93 4.27 6.64 13.77
N PHE A 94 3.08 6.14 13.43
CA PHE A 94 2.58 4.89 13.99
C PHE A 94 3.52 3.72 13.73
N MET A 95 4.06 3.63 12.52
CA MET A 95 5.01 2.57 12.14
C MET A 95 6.38 2.79 12.76
N THR A 96 6.90 4.04 12.72
CA THR A 96 8.24 4.36 13.24
C THR A 96 8.34 4.17 14.74
N ASN A 97 7.31 4.56 15.49
CA ASN A 97 7.27 4.44 16.96
C ASN A 97 6.90 3.03 17.41
N GLY A 98 5.98 2.38 16.71
CA GLY A 98 5.48 1.04 17.06
C GLY A 98 6.38 -0.10 16.62
N LYS A 99 7.32 0.14 15.69
CA LYS A 99 8.31 -0.85 15.22
C LYS A 99 7.67 -2.19 14.86
N VAL A 100 8.32 -3.31 15.14
CA VAL A 100 7.86 -4.67 14.80
C VAL A 100 6.40 -4.95 15.18
N PRO A 101 5.91 -4.62 16.38
CA PRO A 101 4.48 -4.80 16.72
C PRO A 101 3.53 -4.05 15.78
N ALA A 102 3.85 -2.79 15.42
CA ALA A 102 3.03 -2.01 14.48
C ALA A 102 3.05 -2.64 13.08
N PHE A 103 4.20 -3.10 12.59
CA PHE A 103 4.32 -3.78 11.31
C PHE A 103 3.45 -5.04 11.26
N LYS A 104 3.49 -5.89 12.29
CA LYS A 104 2.65 -7.08 12.37
C LYS A 104 1.16 -6.74 12.40
N LEU A 105 0.75 -5.79 13.24
CA LEU A 105 -0.64 -5.35 13.36
C LEU A 105 -1.17 -4.80 12.03
N ARG A 106 -0.43 -3.89 11.42
CA ARG A 106 -0.86 -3.24 10.18
C ARG A 106 -0.89 -4.21 8.99
N ALA A 107 0.01 -5.20 8.95
CA ALA A 107 -0.02 -6.26 7.95
C ALA A 107 -1.32 -7.09 8.03
N VAL A 108 -1.73 -7.51 9.25
CA VAL A 108 -2.98 -8.25 9.43
C VAL A 108 -4.18 -7.42 8.98
N LEU A 109 -4.27 -6.17 9.44
CA LEU A 109 -5.39 -5.28 9.07
C LEU A 109 -5.44 -5.03 7.56
N ALA A 110 -4.30 -4.75 6.93
CA ALA A 110 -4.24 -4.55 5.49
C ALA A 110 -4.67 -5.81 4.72
N ALA A 111 -4.18 -6.96 5.14
CA ALA A 111 -4.44 -8.23 4.47
C ALA A 111 -5.87 -8.74 4.64
N THR A 112 -6.55 -8.40 5.75
CA THR A 112 -7.89 -8.94 6.07
C THR A 112 -9.04 -7.97 5.80
N LEU A 113 -8.77 -6.66 5.73
CA LEU A 113 -9.79 -5.63 5.56
C LEU A 113 -9.85 -5.06 4.13
N SER A 114 -9.01 -5.53 3.22
CA SER A 114 -8.99 -5.05 1.85
C SER A 114 -8.92 -6.19 0.83
N PRO A 115 -9.60 -6.06 -0.33
CA PRO A 115 -9.47 -7.03 -1.41
C PRO A 115 -8.04 -7.14 -1.94
N THR A 116 -7.29 -6.05 -1.88
CA THR A 116 -5.88 -6.02 -2.29
C THR A 116 -5.04 -5.35 -1.22
N TRP A 117 -3.90 -5.92 -0.94
CA TRP A 117 -2.91 -5.32 -0.06
C TRP A 117 -1.51 -5.50 -0.64
N GLY A 118 -0.61 -4.63 -0.25
CA GLY A 118 0.78 -4.68 -0.65
C GLY A 118 1.71 -4.24 0.47
N ILE A 119 2.96 -4.62 0.32
CA ILE A 119 4.05 -4.18 1.19
C ILE A 119 5.17 -3.61 0.33
N TYR A 120 5.81 -2.58 0.84
CA TYR A 120 7.06 -2.10 0.27
C TYR A 120 8.23 -2.97 0.75
N SER A 121 9.16 -3.23 -0.14
CA SER A 121 10.38 -4.00 0.14
C SER A 121 11.13 -3.44 1.36
N GLY A 122 11.50 -4.29 2.31
CA GLY A 122 12.03 -3.90 3.63
C GLY A 122 10.99 -3.91 4.74
N TYR A 123 9.73 -4.07 4.41
CA TYR A 123 8.65 -4.25 5.40
C TYR A 123 8.89 -5.49 6.26
N GLU A 124 9.31 -6.58 5.64
CA GLU A 124 9.66 -7.85 6.31
C GLU A 124 10.82 -7.73 7.27
N LEU A 125 11.65 -6.70 7.12
CA LEU A 125 12.74 -6.36 8.04
C LEU A 125 12.32 -5.32 9.09
N ALA A 126 11.05 -4.89 9.07
CA ALA A 126 10.50 -3.83 9.90
C ALA A 126 11.34 -2.53 9.82
N GLU A 127 11.77 -2.16 8.61
CA GLU A 127 12.50 -0.91 8.39
C GLU A 127 11.64 0.28 8.81
N SER A 128 12.06 0.96 9.88
CA SER A 128 11.26 1.98 10.57
C SER A 128 12.00 3.30 10.78
N THR A 129 13.01 3.58 9.98
CA THR A 129 13.76 4.83 10.05
C THR A 129 13.17 5.85 9.09
N PRO A 130 12.53 6.92 9.58
CA PRO A 130 11.95 7.94 8.72
C PRO A 130 13.00 8.97 8.27
N ARG A 131 12.70 9.66 7.19
CA ARG A 131 13.39 10.89 6.83
C ARG A 131 13.13 11.95 7.90
N PRO A 132 14.17 12.64 8.41
CA PRO A 132 14.02 13.63 9.48
C PRO A 132 12.97 14.71 9.13
N GLY A 133 11.95 14.84 9.98
CA GLY A 133 10.88 15.83 9.80
C GLY A 133 9.79 15.47 8.77
N TYR A 134 9.81 14.25 8.22
CA TYR A 134 8.83 13.77 7.22
C TYR A 134 8.26 12.41 7.60
N GLU A 135 7.07 12.11 7.09
CA GLU A 135 6.45 10.78 7.17
C GLU A 135 6.84 9.91 5.96
N GLU A 136 8.12 9.93 5.62
CA GLU A 136 8.70 9.26 4.46
C GLU A 136 9.82 8.30 4.88
N GLN A 137 10.10 7.31 4.04
CA GLN A 137 11.27 6.46 4.18
C GLN A 137 12.54 7.31 4.11
N ILE A 138 13.57 6.97 4.90
CA ILE A 138 14.85 7.72 4.90
C ILE A 138 15.53 7.67 3.53
N ASP A 139 15.45 6.52 2.88
CA ASP A 139 16.00 6.28 1.54
C ASP A 139 14.86 6.20 0.54
N ASN A 140 14.14 7.31 0.34
CA ASN A 140 12.99 7.37 -0.58
C ASN A 140 13.39 7.73 -2.01
N GLU A 141 14.67 7.84 -2.30
CA GLU A 141 15.15 8.10 -3.65
C GLU A 141 14.83 6.93 -4.59
N LYS A 142 13.93 7.17 -5.51
CA LYS A 142 13.36 6.17 -6.42
C LYS A 142 14.38 5.57 -7.40
N TYR A 143 15.53 6.22 -7.53
CA TYR A 143 16.61 5.83 -8.45
C TYR A 143 17.75 5.09 -7.75
N GLN A 144 17.76 5.04 -6.45
CA GLN A 144 18.80 4.36 -5.70
C GLN A 144 18.46 2.88 -5.51
N PHE A 145 19.43 2.04 -5.82
CA PHE A 145 19.38 0.64 -5.44
C PHE A 145 19.76 0.50 -3.96
N LYS A 146 18.77 0.14 -3.14
CA LYS A 146 18.99 -0.09 -1.72
C LYS A 146 19.39 -1.54 -1.45
N ASN A 147 20.65 -1.76 -1.08
CA ASN A 147 21.09 -3.06 -0.58
C ASN A 147 20.66 -3.22 0.90
N ARG A 148 19.78 -4.16 1.17
CA ARG A 148 19.22 -4.42 2.52
C ARG A 148 19.96 -5.48 3.30
N GLY A 149 20.97 -6.13 2.72
CA GLY A 149 21.72 -7.18 3.40
C GLY A 149 20.84 -8.35 3.83
N TRP A 150 19.99 -8.85 2.92
CA TRP A 150 19.04 -9.94 3.19
C TRP A 150 19.69 -11.15 3.84
N ASP A 151 20.93 -11.48 3.47
CA ASP A 151 21.68 -12.63 3.98
C ASP A 151 21.91 -12.54 5.50
N ASP A 152 21.94 -11.33 6.06
CA ASP A 152 22.05 -11.12 7.50
C ASP A 152 20.91 -11.76 8.28
N TYR A 153 19.74 -11.88 7.68
CA TYR A 153 18.49 -12.37 8.29
C TYR A 153 18.24 -13.86 8.05
N LEU A 154 19.04 -14.51 7.21
CA LEU A 154 18.95 -15.94 6.95
C LEU A 154 19.51 -16.76 8.13
N PRO A 155 19.18 -18.07 8.21
CA PRO A 155 19.77 -18.96 9.22
C PRO A 155 21.29 -18.88 9.26
N GLY A 156 21.87 -18.63 10.43
CA GLY A 156 23.30 -18.42 10.63
C GLY A 156 23.77 -16.98 10.42
N GLY A 157 22.93 -16.07 9.98
CA GLY A 157 23.25 -14.64 9.83
C GLY A 157 23.18 -13.87 11.15
N PRO A 158 23.84 -12.69 11.26
CA PRO A 158 23.91 -11.91 12.50
C PRO A 158 22.56 -11.35 12.97
N LYS A 159 21.55 -11.32 12.12
CA LYS A 159 20.18 -10.86 12.40
C LYS A 159 19.13 -11.97 12.24
N GLU A 160 19.56 -13.22 12.36
CA GLU A 160 18.63 -14.38 12.29
C GLU A 160 17.46 -14.19 13.26
N GLY A 161 16.23 -14.49 12.79
CA GLY A 161 15.00 -14.38 13.57
C GLY A 161 14.48 -12.97 13.79
N GLN A 162 15.14 -11.93 13.30
CA GLN A 162 14.68 -10.55 13.45
C GLN A 162 13.73 -10.11 12.34
N SER A 163 13.63 -10.87 11.23
CA SER A 163 12.65 -10.58 10.17
C SER A 163 11.26 -11.08 10.56
N ILE A 164 10.24 -10.47 9.94
CA ILE A 164 8.84 -10.89 10.06
C ILE A 164 8.33 -11.57 8.78
N ASP A 165 9.20 -12.05 7.91
CA ASP A 165 8.85 -12.71 6.66
C ASP A 165 7.97 -13.94 6.87
N TRP A 166 8.28 -14.76 7.89
CA TRP A 166 7.47 -15.90 8.30
C TRP A 166 6.04 -15.51 8.67
N TYR A 167 5.86 -14.35 9.31
CA TYR A 167 4.56 -13.83 9.69
C TYR A 167 3.75 -13.37 8.46
N LEU A 168 4.40 -12.67 7.54
CA LEU A 168 3.78 -12.24 6.28
C LEU A 168 3.40 -13.44 5.40
N ARG A 169 4.25 -14.47 5.36
CA ARG A 169 3.96 -15.74 4.69
C ARG A 169 2.70 -16.36 5.26
N ARG A 170 2.60 -16.45 6.59
CA ARG A 170 1.43 -17.02 7.26
C ARG A 170 0.15 -16.23 6.95
N ILE A 171 0.20 -14.91 6.93
CA ILE A 171 -0.93 -14.07 6.53
C ILE A 171 -1.38 -14.40 5.09
N ASN A 172 -0.42 -14.53 4.16
CA ASN A 172 -0.73 -14.85 2.77
C ASN A 172 -1.30 -16.27 2.60
N GLU A 173 -0.84 -17.23 3.39
CA GLU A 173 -1.44 -18.58 3.43
C GLU A 173 -2.92 -18.51 3.85
N ILE A 174 -3.22 -17.76 4.92
CA ILE A 174 -4.60 -17.57 5.41
C ILE A 174 -5.48 -16.91 4.34
N ARG A 175 -4.95 -15.94 3.59
CA ARG A 175 -5.70 -15.28 2.51
C ARG A 175 -6.03 -16.20 1.33
N ARG A 176 -5.25 -17.24 1.10
CA ARG A 176 -5.43 -18.19 -0.01
C ARG A 176 -6.34 -19.35 0.35
N ALA A 177 -6.57 -19.58 1.63
CA ALA A 177 -7.46 -20.62 2.14
C ALA A 177 -8.94 -20.20 2.00
#